data_ce3b5d0fce8dbed506e918961042fe79
#
_entry.id   ce3b5d0fce8dbed506e918961042fe79
#
_cell.length_a   1.000
_cell.length_b   1.000
_cell.length_c   1.000
_cell.angle_alpha   90.00
_cell.angle_beta   90.00
_cell.angle_gamma   90.00
#
_symmetry.space_group_name_H-M   'P 1'
#
loop_
_entity.id
_entity.type
_entity.pdbx_description
1 polymer ?
#
loop_
_entity_poly.entity_id
_entity_poly.type
_entity_poly.pdbx_seq_one_letter_code
_entity_poly.pdbx_strand_id
1 'polypeptide(L)'
;MTTHYLDNWKQYLTNDDYNYLIQYVENIKNNIQNDKMIILSGPGRTGKSTLERDIRTYLGDENCDAFLCMSCNFIYNETIKPLGFFCGIDSISRSKKTNQAIINFIKYKQSFIASTIHIESVNNKLLEHSKIINMTHIF
;
A
#
# COMPACT_ATOMS: atom_id res chain seq x y z
N MET A 1 -9.85 26.43 6.10
CA MET A 1 -8.82 25.41 5.92
C MET A 1 -9.43 24.04 6.17
N THR A 2 -9.43 23.17 5.15
CA THR A 2 -10.01 21.84 5.28
C THR A 2 -8.95 20.87 5.79
N THR A 3 -9.29 20.14 6.85
CA THR A 3 -8.43 19.10 7.43
C THR A 3 -8.68 17.80 6.69
N HIS A 4 -7.62 17.13 6.23
CA HIS A 4 -7.73 15.84 5.60
C HIS A 4 -8.05 14.76 6.65
N TYR A 5 -8.83 13.74 6.26
CA TYR A 5 -9.19 12.63 7.16
C TYR A 5 -7.96 11.95 7.78
N LEU A 6 -6.84 11.91 7.05
CA LEU A 6 -5.61 11.26 7.48
C LEU A 6 -4.62 12.19 8.20
N ASP A 7 -5.03 13.41 8.56
CA ASP A 7 -4.13 14.40 9.17
C ASP A 7 -3.48 13.95 10.48
N ASN A 8 -4.10 13.04 11.22
CA ASN A 8 -3.51 12.50 12.44
C ASN A 8 -2.17 11.79 12.19
N TRP A 9 -1.95 11.29 10.97
CA TRP A 9 -0.72 10.60 10.61
C TRP A 9 0.43 11.54 10.30
N LYS A 10 0.16 12.83 10.09
CA LYS A 10 1.17 13.83 9.78
C LYS A 10 2.28 13.90 10.83
N GLN A 11 1.93 13.70 12.11
CA GLN A 11 2.89 13.75 13.21
C GLN A 11 3.80 12.52 13.29
N TYR A 12 3.45 11.42 12.62
CA TYR A 12 4.16 10.14 12.69
C TYR A 12 4.97 9.83 11.44
N LEU A 13 4.82 10.63 10.39
CA LEU A 13 5.52 10.44 9.11
C LEU A 13 6.36 11.68 8.80
N THR A 14 7.38 11.52 7.95
CA THR A 14 8.06 12.69 7.41
C THR A 14 7.10 13.50 6.54
N ASN A 15 7.39 14.79 6.34
CA ASN A 15 6.54 15.63 5.50
C ASN A 15 6.44 15.08 4.07
N ASP A 16 7.55 14.61 3.51
CA ASP A 16 7.57 14.05 2.15
C ASP A 16 6.73 12.79 2.06
N ASP A 17 6.86 11.89 3.02
CA ASP A 17 6.10 10.64 3.06
C ASP A 17 4.61 10.92 3.26
N TYR A 18 4.27 11.83 4.17
CA TYR A 18 2.88 12.20 4.40
C TYR A 18 2.25 12.80 3.14
N ASN A 19 2.94 13.74 2.50
CA ASN A 19 2.44 14.38 1.28
C ASN A 19 2.27 13.37 0.14
N TYR A 20 3.21 12.46 -0.01
CA TYR A 20 3.11 11.39 -1.01
C TYR A 20 1.89 10.51 -0.74
N LEU A 21 1.69 10.10 0.52
CA LEU A 21 0.56 9.28 0.91
C LEU A 21 -0.78 9.95 0.60
N ILE A 22 -0.91 11.23 0.97
CA ILE A 22 -2.14 11.99 0.72
C ILE A 22 -2.42 12.09 -0.77
N GLN A 23 -1.42 12.43 -1.58
CA GLN A 23 -1.60 12.50 -3.03
C GLN A 23 -1.98 11.15 -3.62
N TYR A 24 -1.35 10.07 -3.13
CA TYR A 24 -1.64 8.71 -3.57
C TYR A 24 -3.10 8.33 -3.32
N VAL A 25 -3.57 8.59 -2.12
CA VAL A 25 -4.95 8.28 -1.72
C VAL A 25 -5.95 9.15 -2.47
N GLU A 26 -5.66 10.44 -2.65
CA GLU A 26 -6.53 11.33 -3.41
C GLU A 26 -6.59 10.94 -4.90
N ASN A 27 -5.49 10.47 -5.47
CA ASN A 27 -5.49 9.93 -6.82
C ASN A 27 -6.46 8.76 -6.95
N ILE A 28 -6.46 7.84 -5.99
CA ILE A 28 -7.39 6.71 -5.98
C ILE A 28 -8.83 7.21 -5.93
N LYS A 29 -9.11 8.16 -5.04
CA LYS A 29 -10.45 8.72 -4.88
C LYS A 29 -10.97 9.39 -6.15
N ASN A 30 -10.07 10.00 -6.93
CA ASN A 30 -10.40 10.74 -8.14
C ASN A 30 -10.22 9.90 -9.42
N ASN A 31 -10.02 8.58 -9.29
CA ASN A 31 -9.82 7.66 -10.40
C ASN A 31 -8.59 8.01 -11.26
N ILE A 32 -7.57 8.59 -10.64
CA ILE A 32 -6.27 8.84 -11.26
C ILE A 32 -5.35 7.69 -10.92
N GLN A 33 -4.75 7.07 -11.93
CA GLN A 33 -3.85 5.94 -11.71
C GLN A 33 -2.53 6.37 -11.09
N ASN A 34 -2.09 5.64 -10.08
CA ASN A 34 -0.75 5.79 -9.51
C ASN A 34 0.22 4.90 -10.29
N ASP A 35 1.46 5.35 -10.42
CA ASP A 35 2.51 4.64 -11.17
C ASP A 35 3.38 3.74 -10.30
N LYS A 36 3.16 3.76 -9.00
CA LYS A 36 3.90 2.94 -8.02
C LYS A 36 2.95 2.39 -6.97
N MET A 37 3.41 1.38 -6.23
CA MET A 37 2.74 0.98 -4.99
C MET A 37 3.41 1.66 -3.80
N ILE A 38 2.73 1.66 -2.67
CA ILE A 38 3.32 2.09 -1.39
C ILE A 38 3.64 0.86 -0.56
N ILE A 39 4.85 0.82 0.03
CA ILE A 39 5.20 -0.18 1.02
C ILE A 39 5.43 0.52 2.36
N LEU A 40 4.59 0.19 3.34
CA LEU A 40 4.73 0.66 4.71
C LEU A 40 5.72 -0.25 5.41
N SER A 41 6.88 0.30 5.76
CA SER A 41 7.99 -0.45 6.35
C SER A 41 8.23 -0.01 7.79
N GLY A 42 8.47 -0.96 8.68
CA GLY A 42 8.80 -0.66 10.06
C GLY A 42 8.55 -1.85 10.97
N PRO A 43 9.09 -1.80 12.19
CA PRO A 43 8.87 -2.85 13.18
C PRO A 43 7.39 -2.94 13.56
N GLY A 44 7.04 -4.00 14.30
CA GLY A 44 5.68 -4.13 14.83
C GLY A 44 5.30 -2.95 15.71
N ARG A 45 4.01 -2.71 15.85
CA ARG A 45 3.44 -1.63 16.67
C ARG A 45 3.75 -0.21 16.19
N THR A 46 4.09 -0.06 14.91
CA THR A 46 4.26 1.27 14.32
C THR A 46 3.01 1.81 13.65
N GLY A 47 1.91 1.05 13.71
CA GLY A 47 0.60 1.50 13.22
C GLY A 47 0.35 1.24 11.76
N LYS A 48 1.10 0.34 11.11
CA LYS A 48 0.91 0.02 9.68
C LYS A 48 -0.52 -0.44 9.38
N SER A 49 -1.02 -1.40 10.15
CA SER A 49 -2.39 -1.92 9.98
C SER A 49 -3.45 -0.88 10.31
N THR A 50 -3.18 -0.03 11.28
CA THR A 50 -4.09 1.06 11.66
C THR A 50 -4.18 2.09 10.54
N LEU A 51 -3.05 2.46 9.93
CA LEU A 51 -3.03 3.37 8.80
C LEU A 51 -3.80 2.79 7.60
N GLU A 52 -3.58 1.52 7.29
CA GLU A 52 -4.33 0.85 6.22
C GLU A 52 -5.83 0.87 6.48
N ARG A 53 -6.24 0.63 7.72
CA ARG A 53 -7.65 0.69 8.11
C ARG A 53 -8.23 2.09 7.94
N ASP A 54 -7.47 3.11 8.34
CA ASP A 54 -7.91 4.49 8.19
C ASP A 54 -8.06 4.87 6.72
N ILE A 55 -7.16 4.43 5.87
CA ILE A 55 -7.23 4.64 4.41
C ILE A 55 -8.47 3.94 3.85
N ARG A 56 -8.70 2.69 4.26
CA ARG A 56 -9.88 1.93 3.83
C ARG A 56 -11.18 2.63 4.24
N THR A 57 -11.23 3.13 5.46
CA THR A 57 -12.39 3.87 5.95
C THR A 57 -12.63 5.13 5.12
N TYR A 58 -11.56 5.85 4.78
CA TYR A 58 -11.66 7.06 3.97
C TYR A 58 -12.17 6.79 2.56
N LEU A 59 -11.69 5.73 1.92
CA LEU A 59 -12.04 5.39 0.55
C LEU A 59 -13.32 4.57 0.42
N GLY A 60 -13.73 3.88 1.49
CA GLY A 60 -14.85 2.94 1.49
C GLY A 60 -14.40 1.51 1.21
N ASP A 61 -14.96 0.54 1.96
CA ASP A 61 -14.61 -0.87 1.81
C ASP A 61 -14.90 -1.41 0.41
N GLU A 62 -15.92 -0.90 -0.25
CA GLU A 62 -16.30 -1.31 -1.61
C GLU A 62 -15.22 -0.97 -2.65
N ASN A 63 -14.29 -0.09 -2.33
CA ASN A 63 -13.20 0.33 -3.20
C ASN A 63 -11.87 -0.36 -2.89
N CYS A 64 -11.85 -1.27 -1.92
CA CYS A 64 -10.63 -1.89 -1.42
C CYS A 64 -10.70 -3.41 -1.44
N ASP A 65 -9.63 -4.04 -1.96
CA ASP A 65 -9.38 -5.47 -1.85
C ASP A 65 -8.35 -5.70 -0.74
N ALA A 66 -8.45 -6.83 -0.04
CA ALA A 66 -7.44 -7.25 0.92
C ALA A 66 -6.90 -8.63 0.52
N PHE A 67 -5.58 -8.75 0.43
CA PHE A 67 -4.91 -9.97 0.05
C PHE A 67 -4.06 -10.49 1.21
N LEU A 68 -4.26 -11.75 1.55
CA LEU A 68 -3.49 -12.40 2.62
C LEU A 68 -2.11 -12.77 2.12
N CYS A 69 -1.12 -12.78 3.03
CA CYS A 69 0.28 -13.03 2.69
C CYS A 69 0.54 -14.41 2.05
N MET A 70 -0.34 -15.37 2.23
CA MET A 70 -0.23 -16.70 1.64
C MET A 70 -1.10 -16.86 0.39
N SER A 71 -1.76 -15.81 -0.05
CA SER A 71 -2.74 -15.89 -1.14
C SER A 71 -2.35 -14.95 -2.29
N CYS A 72 -2.36 -15.49 -3.49
CA CYS A 72 -2.17 -14.73 -4.73
C CYS A 72 -3.49 -14.63 -5.50
N ASN A 73 -4.61 -14.61 -4.81
CA ASN A 73 -5.93 -14.64 -5.41
C ASN A 73 -6.20 -13.44 -6.33
N PHE A 74 -5.51 -12.32 -6.12
CA PHE A 74 -5.67 -11.15 -6.99
C PHE A 74 -5.36 -11.45 -8.46
N ILE A 75 -4.48 -12.43 -8.74
CA ILE A 75 -4.14 -12.84 -10.10
C ILE A 75 -5.36 -13.39 -10.83
N TYR A 76 -6.25 -14.03 -10.07
CA TYR A 76 -7.44 -14.71 -10.59
C TYR A 76 -8.71 -13.91 -10.33
N ASN A 77 -8.62 -12.73 -9.75
CA ASN A 77 -9.78 -11.93 -9.38
C ASN A 77 -10.29 -11.20 -10.62
N GLU A 78 -11.52 -11.50 -11.02
CA GLU A 78 -12.16 -10.86 -12.17
C GLU A 78 -12.58 -9.42 -11.88
N THR A 79 -12.85 -9.11 -10.61
CA THR A 79 -13.29 -7.79 -10.16
C THR A 79 -12.13 -7.08 -9.49
N ILE A 80 -11.57 -6.08 -10.14
CA ILE A 80 -10.44 -5.31 -9.61
C ILE A 80 -10.96 -4.01 -9.01
N LYS A 81 -10.75 -3.84 -7.73
CA LYS A 81 -11.08 -2.60 -7.02
C LYS A 81 -9.94 -1.59 -7.13
N PRO A 82 -10.20 -0.30 -6.92
CA PRO A 82 -9.16 0.74 -7.07
C PRO A 82 -7.92 0.55 -6.22
N LEU A 83 -8.05 -0.02 -5.02
CA LEU A 83 -6.94 -0.21 -4.09
C LEU A 83 -6.88 -1.64 -3.58
N GLY A 84 -5.69 -2.24 -3.60
CA GLY A 84 -5.43 -3.54 -2.98
C GLY A 84 -4.46 -3.40 -1.82
N PHE A 85 -4.70 -4.12 -0.73
CA PHE A 85 -3.80 -4.19 0.41
C PHE A 85 -3.13 -5.54 0.51
N PHE A 86 -1.81 -5.54 0.70
CA PHE A 86 -1.04 -6.76 0.98
C PHE A 86 -0.45 -6.70 2.39
N CYS A 87 -0.66 -7.76 3.15
CA CYS A 87 0.02 -7.98 4.42
C CYS A 87 1.21 -8.91 4.19
N GLY A 88 2.40 -8.53 4.68
CA GLY A 88 3.58 -9.36 4.55
C GLY A 88 4.10 -9.48 3.12
N ILE A 89 4.29 -8.35 2.46
CA ILE A 89 4.77 -8.33 1.07
C ILE A 89 6.13 -9.00 0.90
N ASP A 90 6.95 -9.08 1.94
CA ASP A 90 8.23 -9.80 1.93
C ASP A 90 8.04 -11.29 1.62
N SER A 91 6.99 -11.93 2.16
CA SER A 91 6.66 -13.32 1.85
C SER A 91 6.05 -13.47 0.45
N ILE A 92 5.13 -12.59 0.08
CA ILE A 92 4.46 -12.62 -1.22
C ILE A 92 5.48 -12.42 -2.35
N SER A 93 6.46 -11.55 -2.16
CA SER A 93 7.43 -11.18 -3.18
C SER A 93 8.49 -12.26 -3.47
N ARG A 94 8.45 -13.40 -2.78
CA ARG A 94 9.32 -14.54 -3.10
C ARG A 94 8.96 -15.18 -4.44
N SER A 95 7.73 -15.06 -4.87
CA SER A 95 7.27 -15.61 -6.14
C SER A 95 7.51 -14.62 -7.28
N LYS A 96 8.30 -15.01 -8.29
CA LYS A 96 8.54 -14.19 -9.48
C LYS A 96 7.24 -13.93 -10.24
N LYS A 97 6.39 -14.93 -10.34
CA LYS A 97 5.09 -14.82 -11.02
C LYS A 97 4.20 -13.80 -10.32
N THR A 98 4.15 -13.83 -9.01
CA THR A 98 3.37 -12.88 -8.22
C THR A 98 3.91 -11.47 -8.38
N ASN A 99 5.23 -11.28 -8.32
CA ASN A 99 5.85 -9.98 -8.51
C ASN A 99 5.51 -9.38 -9.87
N GLN A 100 5.61 -10.18 -10.93
CA GLN A 100 5.29 -9.70 -12.27
C GLN A 100 3.82 -9.33 -12.40
N ALA A 101 2.94 -10.10 -11.78
CA ALA A 101 1.51 -9.79 -11.77
C ALA A 101 1.21 -8.47 -11.05
N ILE A 102 1.83 -8.25 -9.89
CA ILE A 102 1.67 -6.98 -9.15
C ILE A 102 2.15 -5.81 -10.01
N ILE A 103 3.32 -5.92 -10.62
CA ILE A 103 3.88 -4.88 -11.47
C ILE A 103 2.96 -4.56 -12.64
N ASN A 104 2.40 -5.59 -13.27
CA ASN A 104 1.47 -5.41 -14.37
C ASN A 104 0.19 -4.68 -13.94
N PHE A 105 -0.36 -5.02 -12.77
CA PHE A 105 -1.55 -4.34 -12.25
C PHE A 105 -1.27 -2.88 -11.89
N ILE A 106 -0.09 -2.58 -11.33
CA ILE A 106 0.32 -1.20 -11.05
C ILE A 106 0.28 -0.37 -12.34
N LYS A 107 0.78 -0.93 -13.44
CA LYS A 107 0.85 -0.21 -14.70
C LYS A 107 -0.51 0.08 -15.32
N TYR A 108 -1.49 -0.78 -15.09
CA TYR A 108 -2.70 -0.75 -15.91
C TYR A 108 -4.01 -0.59 -15.15
N LYS A 109 -4.09 -0.99 -13.87
CA LYS A 109 -5.43 -1.16 -13.28
C LYS A 109 -5.58 -0.84 -11.82
N GLN A 110 -4.56 -1.02 -10.96
CA GLN A 110 -4.80 -1.02 -9.52
C GLN A 110 -3.67 -0.36 -8.77
N SER A 111 -4.02 0.40 -7.74
CA SER A 111 -3.05 0.89 -6.75
C SER A 111 -2.91 -0.13 -5.61
N PHE A 112 -1.73 -0.19 -5.01
CA PHE A 112 -1.46 -1.11 -3.91
C PHE A 112 -0.80 -0.41 -2.75
N ILE A 113 -1.20 -0.79 -1.54
CA ILE A 113 -0.51 -0.45 -0.31
C ILE A 113 -0.19 -1.76 0.40
N ALA A 114 1.07 -1.98 0.71
CA ALA A 114 1.55 -3.18 1.35
C ALA A 114 2.26 -2.85 2.65
N SER A 115 2.41 -3.82 3.53
CA SER A 115 3.15 -3.67 4.78
C SER A 115 4.20 -4.76 4.92
N THR A 116 5.30 -4.43 5.59
CA THR A 116 6.34 -5.38 5.93
C THR A 116 7.10 -4.94 7.18
N ILE A 117 7.60 -5.91 7.94
CA ILE A 117 8.57 -5.66 9.00
C ILE A 117 10.00 -5.98 8.53
N HIS A 118 10.15 -6.54 7.32
CA HIS A 118 11.43 -6.99 6.75
C HIS A 118 11.61 -6.45 5.33
N ILE A 119 11.81 -5.14 5.20
CA ILE A 119 11.96 -4.50 3.89
C ILE A 119 13.13 -5.09 3.10
N GLU A 120 14.17 -5.54 3.77
CA GLU A 120 15.34 -6.16 3.15
C GLU A 120 15.03 -7.48 2.45
N SER A 121 13.91 -8.10 2.78
CA SER A 121 13.47 -9.37 2.17
C SER A 121 12.52 -9.18 0.99
N VAL A 122 12.17 -7.94 0.66
CA VAL A 122 11.29 -7.66 -0.48
C VAL A 122 12.09 -7.70 -1.78
N ASN A 123 11.52 -8.30 -2.81
CA ASN A 123 12.16 -8.44 -4.11
C ASN A 123 12.54 -7.08 -4.72
N ASN A 124 13.77 -6.97 -5.23
CA ASN A 124 14.30 -5.71 -5.76
C ASN A 124 13.48 -5.15 -6.93
N LYS A 125 12.97 -6.00 -7.81
CA LYS A 125 12.14 -5.53 -8.93
C LYS A 125 10.87 -4.87 -8.43
N LEU A 126 10.28 -5.42 -7.37
CA LEU A 126 9.09 -4.83 -6.77
C LEU A 126 9.43 -3.50 -6.10
N LEU A 127 10.58 -3.42 -5.43
CA LEU A 127 11.04 -2.16 -4.81
C LEU A 127 11.22 -1.04 -5.82
N GLU A 128 11.66 -1.36 -7.04
CA GLU A 128 11.81 -0.38 -8.12
C GLU A 128 10.48 0.27 -8.52
N HIS A 129 9.37 -0.42 -8.28
CA HIS A 129 8.02 0.06 -8.55
C HIS A 129 7.30 0.53 -7.29
N SER A 130 8.04 0.87 -6.25
CA SER A 130 7.47 1.16 -4.93
C SER A 130 7.99 2.46 -4.35
N LYS A 131 7.14 3.14 -3.62
CA LYS A 131 7.53 4.19 -2.67
C LYS A 131 7.52 3.58 -1.28
N ILE A 132 8.66 3.62 -0.59
CA ILE A 132 8.78 3.09 0.77
C ILE A 132 8.49 4.21 1.76
N ILE A 133 7.53 3.98 2.65
CA ILE A 133 7.22 4.88 3.75
C ILE A 133 7.69 4.20 5.03
N ASN A 134 8.67 4.81 5.69
CA ASN A 134 9.23 4.27 6.92
C ASN A 134 8.41 4.73 8.12
N MET A 135 7.87 3.76 8.86
CA MET A 135 7.07 4.02 10.05
C MET A 135 7.91 3.66 11.28
N THR A 136 8.31 4.67 12.03
CA THR A 136 9.29 4.51 13.13
C THR A 136 8.71 4.75 14.51
N HIS A 137 7.55 5.38 14.61
CA HIS A 137 6.92 5.64 15.90
C HIS A 137 6.31 4.35 16.47
N ILE A 138 6.70 4.01 17.70
CA ILE A 138 6.17 2.83 18.41
C ILE A 138 4.99 3.28 19.29
N PHE A 139 3.86 2.67 19.07
CA PHE A 139 2.65 2.92 19.86
C PHE A 139 2.59 2.07 21.11
#